data_331e0761cd9067bfaf565fb2622641fe
#
_entry.id   331e0761cd9067bfaf565fb2622641fe
#
_cell.length_a   1.000
_cell.length_b   1.000
_cell.length_c   1.000
_cell.angle_alpha   90.00
_cell.angle_beta   90.00
_cell.angle_gamma   90.00
#
_symmetry.space_group_name_H-M   'P 1'
#
loop_
_entity.id
_entity.type
_entity.pdbx_description
1 polymer ?
#
loop_
_entity_poly.entity_id
_entity_poly.type
_entity_poly.pdbx_seq_one_letter_code
_entity_poly.pdbx_strand_id
1 'polypeptide(L)'
;MKYVFEMLDEVKSTKKIEDKIQVLQSYNSIWALKDVLRGTYDTSLEWDLPKGAPPFEANQGFNAPANLLQEHKQFKYLVIGEASKNLPKLRREMLYIKLLESIHPKDAEVVINMTSQKNITGVSKTVVQKAFPNLIPT
;
A
#
# COMPACT_ATOMS: atom_id res chain seq x y z
N MET A 1 15.86 8.50 -4.26
CA MET A 1 14.43 8.18 -4.40
C MET A 1 13.93 7.51 -3.12
N LYS A 2 12.83 8.00 -2.56
CA LYS A 2 12.29 7.44 -1.33
C LYS A 2 11.39 6.24 -1.59
N TYR A 3 11.47 5.25 -0.71
CA TYR A 3 10.50 4.15 -0.69
C TYR A 3 9.17 4.63 -0.08
N VAL A 4 8.09 3.91 -0.37
CA VAL A 4 6.77 4.24 0.21
C VAL A 4 6.81 4.20 1.74
N PHE A 5 7.47 3.20 2.34
CA PHE A 5 7.55 3.14 3.81
C PHE A 5 8.27 4.36 4.39
N GLU A 6 9.25 4.92 3.68
CA GLU A 6 9.95 6.13 4.13
C GLU A 6 9.04 7.35 4.12
N MET A 7 8.18 7.46 3.10
CA MET A 7 7.19 8.53 3.03
C MET A 7 6.20 8.43 4.19
N LEU A 8 5.74 7.21 4.50
CA LEU A 8 4.85 6.98 5.63
C LEU A 8 5.54 7.30 6.96
N ASP A 9 6.81 6.92 7.10
CA ASP A 9 7.58 7.22 8.32
C ASP A 9 7.72 8.73 8.52
N GLU A 10 7.87 9.49 7.45
CA GLU A 10 7.93 10.95 7.54
C GLU A 10 6.63 11.51 8.09
N VAL A 11 5.48 11.03 7.63
CA VAL A 11 4.17 11.43 8.17
C VAL A 11 4.04 11.03 9.62
N LYS A 12 4.43 9.80 9.96
CA LYS A 12 4.34 9.29 11.34
C LYS A 12 5.16 10.10 12.32
N SER A 13 6.33 10.58 11.89
CA SER A 13 7.22 11.37 12.74
C SER A 13 6.79 12.82 12.89
N THR A 14 5.85 13.27 12.08
CA THR A 14 5.29 14.62 12.14
C THR A 14 4.20 14.66 13.21
N LYS A 15 4.28 15.64 14.13
CA LYS A 15 3.39 15.65 15.29
C LYS A 15 2.03 16.30 15.05
N LYS A 16 2.02 17.43 14.34
CA LYS A 16 0.78 18.19 14.13
C LYS A 16 0.00 17.66 12.94
N ILE A 17 -1.33 17.61 13.09
CA ILE A 17 -2.21 17.11 12.02
C ILE A 17 -2.07 17.93 10.75
N GLU A 18 -2.03 19.25 10.86
CA GLU A 18 -1.85 20.13 9.70
C GLU A 18 -0.56 19.84 8.96
N ASP A 19 0.51 19.57 9.69
CA ASP A 19 1.81 19.27 9.11
C ASP A 19 1.82 17.90 8.44
N LYS A 20 1.13 16.91 9.02
CA LYS A 20 0.95 15.60 8.40
C LYS A 20 0.24 15.72 7.05
N ILE A 21 -0.80 16.53 6.98
CA ILE A 21 -1.55 16.78 5.75
C ILE A 21 -0.62 17.38 4.69
N GLN A 22 0.20 18.37 5.09
CA GLN A 22 1.15 18.99 4.15
C GLN A 22 2.19 18.01 3.64
N VAL A 23 2.71 17.13 4.50
CA VAL A 23 3.67 16.11 4.08
C VAL A 23 3.03 15.18 3.06
N LEU A 24 1.81 14.70 3.32
CA LEU A 24 1.10 13.86 2.35
C LEU A 24 0.87 14.59 1.03
N GLN A 25 0.43 15.84 1.08
CA GLN A 25 0.19 16.62 -0.14
C GLN A 25 1.47 16.85 -0.93
N SER A 26 2.62 16.91 -0.29
CA SER A 26 3.90 17.04 -0.98
C SER A 26 4.20 15.81 -1.85
N TYR A 27 3.57 14.68 -1.56
CA TYR A 27 3.70 13.45 -2.34
C TYR A 27 2.52 13.21 -3.29
N ASN A 28 1.78 14.26 -3.64
CA ASN A 28 0.58 14.15 -4.46
C ASN A 28 0.81 13.48 -5.82
N SER A 29 2.02 13.56 -6.35
CA SER A 29 2.37 12.92 -7.63
C SER A 29 2.77 11.43 -7.48
N ILE A 30 2.88 10.93 -6.26
CA ILE A 30 3.33 9.56 -6.01
C ILE A 30 2.12 8.64 -5.89
N TRP A 31 1.71 8.06 -7.01
CA TRP A 31 0.53 7.19 -7.07
C TRP A 31 0.68 5.92 -6.22
N ALA A 32 1.91 5.40 -6.06
CA ALA A 32 2.15 4.24 -5.22
C ALA A 32 1.71 4.50 -3.78
N LEU A 33 2.05 5.67 -3.22
CA LEU A 33 1.62 6.05 -1.87
C LEU A 33 0.11 6.18 -1.80
N LYS A 34 -0.50 6.85 -2.80
CA LYS A 34 -1.95 7.02 -2.84
C LYS A 34 -2.67 5.67 -2.93
N ASP A 35 -2.17 4.75 -3.74
CA ASP A 35 -2.77 3.42 -3.88
C ASP A 35 -2.70 2.64 -2.57
N VAL A 36 -1.58 2.75 -1.84
CA VAL A 36 -1.45 2.12 -0.53
C VAL A 36 -2.46 2.70 0.46
N LEU A 37 -2.59 4.01 0.51
CA LEU A 37 -3.54 4.67 1.41
C LEU A 37 -4.97 4.31 1.06
N ARG A 38 -5.30 4.29 -0.22
CA ARG A 38 -6.62 3.89 -0.68
C ARG A 38 -6.89 2.42 -0.35
N GLY A 39 -5.94 1.54 -0.62
CA GLY A 39 -6.09 0.11 -0.33
C GLY A 39 -6.27 -0.18 1.14
N THR A 40 -5.71 0.65 2.00
CA THR A 40 -5.83 0.50 3.46
C THR A 40 -7.18 0.99 3.97
N TYR A 41 -7.66 2.14 3.49
CA TYR A 41 -8.78 2.84 4.09
C TYR A 41 -10.07 2.82 3.29
N ASP A 42 -10.05 2.40 2.03
CA ASP A 42 -11.25 2.31 1.20
C ASP A 42 -11.99 1.00 1.48
N THR A 43 -13.04 1.07 2.28
CA THR A 43 -13.81 -0.11 2.67
C THR A 43 -14.65 -0.68 1.54
N SER A 44 -14.78 0.03 0.41
CA SER A 44 -15.46 -0.52 -0.78
C SER A 44 -14.57 -1.51 -1.54
N LEU A 45 -13.27 -1.49 -1.29
CA LEU A 45 -12.34 -2.47 -1.86
C LEU A 45 -12.35 -3.75 -1.04
N GLU A 46 -12.36 -4.88 -1.73
CA GLU A 46 -12.28 -6.18 -1.08
C GLU A 46 -11.05 -6.91 -1.62
N TRP A 47 -10.06 -7.11 -0.75
CA TRP A 47 -8.84 -7.82 -1.10
C TRP A 47 -9.13 -9.31 -1.15
N ASP A 48 -8.93 -9.92 -2.31
CA ASP A 48 -9.23 -11.34 -2.53
C ASP A 48 -8.00 -12.20 -2.21
N LEU A 49 -7.56 -12.08 -0.98
CA LEU A 49 -6.34 -12.74 -0.47
C LEU A 49 -6.61 -13.27 0.95
N PRO A 50 -5.91 -14.34 1.37
CA PRO A 50 -5.95 -14.75 2.77
C PRO A 50 -5.44 -13.61 3.65
N LYS A 51 -6.03 -13.46 4.84
CA LYS A 51 -5.61 -12.43 5.78
C LYS A 51 -4.25 -12.77 6.38
N GLY A 52 -3.46 -11.73 6.64
CA GLY A 52 -2.16 -11.86 7.25
C GLY A 52 -1.05 -12.08 6.23
N ALA A 53 0.16 -12.30 6.73
CA ALA A 53 1.32 -12.51 5.88
C ALA A 53 1.32 -13.94 5.32
N PRO A 54 1.43 -14.10 3.98
CA PRO A 54 1.65 -15.42 3.40
C PRO A 54 3.08 -15.86 3.68
N PRO A 55 3.40 -17.16 3.52
CA PRO A 55 4.80 -17.57 3.57
C PRO A 55 5.54 -17.01 2.35
N PHE A 56 6.56 -16.21 2.60
CA PHE A 56 7.41 -15.65 1.54
C PHE A 56 8.81 -15.38 2.09
N GLU A 57 9.78 -15.32 1.19
CA GLU A 57 11.16 -14.99 1.57
C GLU A 57 11.46 -13.54 1.23
N ALA A 58 11.60 -12.70 2.26
CA ALA A 58 11.94 -11.32 2.06
C ALA A 58 13.35 -11.19 1.49
N ASN A 59 13.52 -10.27 0.52
CA ASN A 59 14.84 -9.97 -0.03
C ASN A 59 15.64 -9.07 0.92
N GLN A 60 16.90 -8.81 0.57
CA GLN A 60 17.69 -7.78 1.24
C GLN A 60 17.31 -6.43 0.63
N GLY A 61 16.88 -5.49 1.46
CA GLY A 61 16.31 -4.23 0.99
C GLY A 61 17.17 -3.48 -0.03
N PHE A 62 18.50 -3.46 0.18
CA PHE A 62 19.40 -2.76 -0.74
C PHE A 62 19.56 -3.47 -2.09
N ASN A 63 19.13 -4.72 -2.21
CA ASN A 63 19.18 -5.51 -3.43
C ASN A 63 17.79 -5.89 -3.95
N ALA A 64 16.76 -5.15 -3.53
CA ALA A 64 15.40 -5.45 -3.99
C ALA A 64 15.30 -5.35 -5.51
N PRO A 65 14.82 -6.41 -6.20
CA PRO A 65 14.75 -6.40 -7.67
C PRO A 65 13.69 -5.47 -8.23
N ALA A 66 12.71 -5.06 -7.42
CA ALA A 66 11.63 -4.20 -7.86
C ALA A 66 11.35 -3.10 -6.83
N ASN A 67 10.48 -2.15 -7.18
CA ASN A 67 10.12 -1.04 -6.31
C ASN A 67 8.62 -0.82 -6.33
N LEU A 68 8.04 -0.64 -5.16
CA LEU A 68 6.59 -0.42 -5.03
C LEU A 68 6.12 0.82 -5.81
N LEU A 69 6.99 1.78 -6.04
CA LEU A 69 6.67 2.96 -6.85
C LEU A 69 6.19 2.59 -8.26
N GLN A 70 6.57 1.42 -8.75
CA GLN A 70 6.16 0.89 -10.05
C GLN A 70 5.22 -0.28 -9.92
N GLU A 71 5.48 -1.16 -8.95
CA GLU A 71 4.74 -2.41 -8.81
C GLU A 71 3.34 -2.25 -8.20
N HIS A 72 3.01 -1.07 -7.65
CA HIS A 72 1.67 -0.79 -7.11
C HIS A 72 0.57 -1.03 -8.15
N LYS A 73 0.91 -0.97 -9.42
CA LYS A 73 -0.05 -1.21 -10.50
C LYS A 73 -0.62 -2.61 -10.49
N GLN A 74 0.05 -3.56 -9.82
CA GLN A 74 -0.43 -4.94 -9.68
C GLN A 74 -1.55 -5.08 -8.67
N PHE A 75 -1.81 -4.08 -7.84
CA PHE A 75 -2.85 -4.16 -6.80
C PHE A 75 -4.23 -4.47 -7.38
N LYS A 76 -4.53 -4.00 -8.57
CA LYS A 76 -5.82 -4.27 -9.23
C LYS A 76 -6.11 -5.75 -9.45
N TYR A 77 -5.07 -6.57 -9.51
CA TYR A 77 -5.23 -8.02 -9.68
C TYR A 77 -5.45 -8.75 -8.35
N LEU A 78 -5.32 -8.04 -7.25
CA LEU A 78 -5.41 -8.60 -5.90
C LEU A 78 -6.73 -8.26 -5.22
N VAL A 79 -7.52 -7.35 -5.78
CA VAL A 79 -8.85 -7.00 -5.29
C VAL A 79 -9.91 -7.63 -6.18
N ILE A 80 -11.10 -7.84 -5.62
CA ILE A 80 -12.25 -8.28 -6.41
C ILE A 80 -12.66 -7.15 -7.35
N GLY A 81 -12.67 -7.42 -8.66
CA GLY A 81 -13.01 -6.43 -9.67
C GLY A 81 -12.76 -6.91 -11.07
N GLU A 82 -12.91 -6.01 -12.06
CA GLU A 82 -12.78 -6.36 -13.48
C GLU A 82 -11.42 -6.94 -13.83
N ALA A 83 -10.33 -6.34 -13.31
CA ALA A 83 -8.99 -6.78 -13.66
C ALA A 83 -8.67 -8.19 -13.15
N SER A 84 -9.29 -8.60 -12.04
CA SER A 84 -9.00 -9.88 -11.38
C SER A 84 -10.04 -10.96 -11.62
N LYS A 85 -11.17 -10.63 -12.28
CA LYS A 85 -12.31 -11.55 -12.32
C LYS A 85 -12.03 -12.90 -12.97
N ASN A 86 -11.09 -12.93 -13.94
CA ASN A 86 -10.73 -14.16 -14.63
C ASN A 86 -9.40 -14.74 -14.13
N LEU A 87 -8.83 -14.18 -13.07
CA LEU A 87 -7.55 -14.63 -12.53
C LEU A 87 -7.79 -15.74 -11.51
N PRO A 88 -7.27 -16.97 -11.73
CA PRO A 88 -7.44 -18.05 -10.76
C PRO A 88 -6.83 -17.69 -9.40
N LYS A 89 -7.45 -18.20 -8.33
CA LYS A 89 -7.02 -17.93 -6.95
C LYS A 89 -5.54 -18.23 -6.74
N LEU A 90 -5.07 -19.36 -7.23
CA LEU A 90 -3.66 -19.75 -7.07
C LEU A 90 -2.73 -18.75 -7.76
N ARG A 91 -3.08 -18.31 -8.96
CA ARG A 91 -2.30 -17.30 -9.69
C ARG A 91 -2.25 -15.98 -8.93
N ARG A 92 -3.37 -15.57 -8.35
CA ARG A 92 -3.45 -14.35 -7.57
C ARG A 92 -2.56 -14.43 -6.33
N GLU A 93 -2.60 -15.55 -5.62
CA GLU A 93 -1.75 -15.75 -4.44
C GLU A 93 -0.27 -15.76 -4.80
N MET A 94 0.09 -16.40 -5.92
CA MET A 94 1.46 -16.44 -6.40
C MET A 94 1.95 -15.05 -6.80
N LEU A 95 1.09 -14.26 -7.46
CA LEU A 95 1.41 -12.90 -7.84
C LEU A 95 1.68 -12.05 -6.60
N TYR A 96 0.87 -12.20 -5.57
CA TYR A 96 1.03 -11.49 -4.30
C TYR A 96 2.36 -11.86 -3.62
N ILE A 97 2.65 -13.15 -3.52
CA ILE A 97 3.91 -13.61 -2.91
C ILE A 97 5.11 -13.08 -3.68
N LYS A 98 5.07 -13.15 -5.01
CA LYS A 98 6.15 -12.65 -5.85
C LYS A 98 6.35 -11.14 -5.66
N LEU A 99 5.25 -10.39 -5.54
CA LEU A 99 5.33 -8.95 -5.26
C LEU A 99 6.05 -8.70 -3.94
N LEU A 100 5.64 -9.40 -2.87
CA LEU A 100 6.24 -9.22 -1.55
C LEU A 100 7.73 -9.57 -1.54
N GLU A 101 8.13 -10.58 -2.31
CA GLU A 101 9.53 -11.01 -2.37
C GLU A 101 10.39 -10.07 -3.22
N SER A 102 9.78 -9.29 -4.10
CA SER A 102 10.53 -8.45 -5.07
C SER A 102 10.77 -7.03 -4.60
N ILE A 103 10.00 -6.53 -3.63
CA ILE A 103 10.10 -5.15 -3.14
C ILE A 103 10.88 -5.10 -1.82
N HIS A 104 11.21 -3.88 -1.37
CA HIS A 104 11.91 -3.69 -0.09
C HIS A 104 11.10 -4.36 1.04
N PRO A 105 11.75 -5.07 1.99
CA PRO A 105 11.04 -5.76 3.07
C PRO A 105 10.09 -4.88 3.86
N LYS A 106 10.43 -3.62 4.09
CA LYS A 106 9.54 -2.71 4.81
C LYS A 106 8.36 -2.27 3.97
N ASP A 107 8.53 -2.17 2.65
CA ASP A 107 7.39 -1.96 1.74
C ASP A 107 6.50 -3.20 1.70
N ALA A 108 7.07 -4.40 1.78
CA ALA A 108 6.30 -5.64 1.87
C ALA A 108 5.41 -5.64 3.11
N GLU A 109 5.92 -5.19 4.26
CA GLU A 109 5.10 -5.03 5.47
C GLU A 109 3.95 -4.04 5.26
N VAL A 110 4.21 -2.95 4.57
CA VAL A 110 3.17 -1.96 4.23
C VAL A 110 2.07 -2.61 3.40
N VAL A 111 2.45 -3.40 2.39
CA VAL A 111 1.48 -4.09 1.53
C VAL A 111 0.66 -5.12 2.31
N ILE A 112 1.29 -5.90 3.19
CA ILE A 112 0.59 -6.89 4.02
C ILE A 112 -0.45 -6.19 4.91
N ASN A 113 -0.08 -5.10 5.55
CA ASN A 113 -1.01 -4.34 6.39
C ASN A 113 -2.14 -3.71 5.57
N MET A 114 -1.84 -3.27 4.34
CA MET A 114 -2.84 -2.73 3.42
C MET A 114 -3.88 -3.76 3.04
N THR A 115 -3.45 -4.97 2.67
CA THR A 115 -4.39 -6.03 2.26
C THR A 115 -5.26 -6.53 3.42
N SER A 116 -4.78 -6.36 4.65
CA SER A 116 -5.56 -6.65 5.85
C SER A 116 -6.40 -5.45 6.29
N GLN A 117 -6.29 -4.34 5.59
CA GLN A 117 -6.94 -3.06 5.90
C GLN A 117 -6.73 -2.63 7.35
N LYS A 118 -5.50 -2.82 7.81
CA LYS A 118 -5.08 -2.45 9.16
C LYS A 118 -4.70 -0.97 9.17
N ASN A 119 -5.27 -0.21 10.11
CA ASN A 119 -4.99 1.21 10.24
C ASN A 119 -3.48 1.47 10.39
N ILE A 120 -3.00 2.48 9.67
CA ILE A 120 -1.59 2.89 9.77
C ILE A 120 -1.44 3.79 10.99
N THR A 121 -0.68 3.33 11.98
CA THR A 121 -0.42 4.12 13.18
C THR A 121 0.27 5.43 12.80
N GLY A 122 -0.29 6.55 13.25
CA GLY A 122 0.27 7.87 12.95
C GLY A 122 -0.20 8.48 11.64
N VAL A 123 -0.97 7.74 10.83
CA VAL A 123 -1.53 8.23 9.56
C VAL A 123 -3.01 7.84 9.52
N SER A 124 -3.86 8.64 10.16
CA SER A 124 -5.28 8.32 10.29
C SER A 124 -6.04 8.50 8.98
N LYS A 125 -7.19 7.83 8.88
CA LYS A 125 -8.10 8.00 7.75
C LYS A 125 -8.49 9.46 7.56
N THR A 126 -8.76 10.18 8.66
CA THR A 126 -9.15 11.59 8.60
C THR A 126 -8.05 12.44 7.97
N VAL A 127 -6.80 12.20 8.35
CA VAL A 127 -5.66 12.92 7.78
C VAL A 127 -5.55 12.65 6.28
N VAL A 128 -5.70 11.38 5.88
CA VAL A 128 -5.65 10.98 4.47
C VAL A 128 -6.77 11.65 3.68
N GLN A 129 -7.99 11.66 4.22
CA GLN A 129 -9.15 12.30 3.57
C GLN A 129 -8.95 13.80 3.39
N LYS A 130 -8.34 14.47 4.36
CA LYS A 130 -8.07 15.89 4.26
C LYS A 130 -6.94 16.20 3.27
N ALA A 131 -5.93 15.33 3.21
CA ALA A 131 -4.82 15.51 2.27
C ALA A 131 -5.27 15.23 0.83
N PHE A 132 -6.10 14.23 0.64
CA PHE A 132 -6.56 13.76 -0.69
C PHE A 132 -8.07 13.54 -0.65
N PRO A 133 -8.88 14.63 -0.77
CA PRO A 133 -10.33 14.54 -0.53
C PRO A 133 -11.09 13.55 -1.43
N ASN A 134 -10.58 13.26 -2.62
CA ASN A 134 -11.25 12.37 -3.57
C ASN A 134 -10.64 10.97 -3.64
N LEU A 135 -9.65 10.68 -2.80
CA LEU A 135 -8.94 9.41 -2.87
C LEU A 135 -9.75 8.27 -2.27
N ILE A 136 -10.40 8.51 -1.14
CA ILE A 136 -11.18 7.53 -0.41
C ILE A 136 -12.65 7.93 -0.45
N PRO A 137 -13.56 7.04 -0.90
CA PRO A 137 -14.99 7.33 -0.84
C PRO A 137 -15.46 7.55 0.59
N THR A 138 -16.34 8.51 0.78
CA THR A 138 -16.93 8.80 2.09
C THR A 138 -18.21 8.01 2.34
#